data_eaf2b49e26802e587add1d895708673a
#
_entry.id   eaf2b49e26802e587add1d895708673a
#
_cell.length_a   1.000
_cell.length_b   1.000
_cell.length_c   1.000
_cell.angle_alpha   90.00
_cell.angle_beta   90.00
_cell.angle_gamma   90.00
#
_symmetry.space_group_name_H-M   'P 1'
#
loop_
_entity.id
_entity.type
_entity.pdbx_description
1 polymer ?
#
loop_
_entity_poly.entity_id
_entity_poly.type
_entity_poly.pdbx_seq_one_letter_code
_entity_poly.pdbx_strand_id
1 'polypeptide(L)'
;MAIAIEAMGAITAVGDNLALSVASIYTGGRRCEALAALGADGRPVIGAPAMIGDDVRGIDRLRVLALMAVQECLGDQLDAQPPLPVVVCAPVLEPFGRDASWFLQRMLDDADPALDSEGSRVIARGRGVLPDALVLVEQRLVSQEWPACLLVGVDSLVAPARLAREVEAGRVAGPGNATGFIPGEAAAALLLSLRADAGSAAIIAGVGRCEGGPPFSTTAAVLADAAERALANAGVTAPGLGAICHDGPGDWAQLEELALADARPPLSLVPAVPRLIPSISIGEVGAAAGVLSLAIAALLLSKGVVQRPSLAMFAADGPSRAAAVLAPAIIVASETVTPPVRRRSERLNDG
;
A
#
# COMPACT_ATOMS: atom_id res chain seq x y z
N MET A 1 -9.13 -10.84 -11.49
CA MET A 1 -9.18 -9.78 -12.51
C MET A 1 -8.02 -8.84 -12.25
N ALA A 2 -7.45 -8.20 -13.29
CA ALA A 2 -6.26 -7.37 -13.16
C ALA A 2 -6.67 -5.89 -13.03
N ILE A 3 -6.09 -5.18 -12.06
CA ILE A 3 -6.23 -3.73 -11.87
C ILE A 3 -4.91 -3.08 -12.30
N ALA A 4 -4.95 -2.18 -13.26
CA ALA A 4 -3.79 -1.42 -13.69
C ALA A 4 -3.45 -0.31 -12.70
N ILE A 5 -2.16 -0.11 -12.45
CA ILE A 5 -1.60 1.06 -11.76
C ILE A 5 -1.05 1.96 -12.85
N GLU A 6 -1.74 3.06 -13.12
CA GLU A 6 -1.39 4.00 -14.20
C GLU A 6 -0.33 5.00 -13.76
N ALA A 7 -0.49 5.52 -12.55
CA ALA A 7 0.41 6.49 -11.95
C ALA A 7 0.52 6.28 -10.44
N MET A 8 1.54 6.85 -9.84
CA MET A 8 1.79 6.72 -8.42
C MET A 8 2.61 7.89 -7.88
N GLY A 9 2.41 8.20 -6.61
CA GLY A 9 3.17 9.22 -5.88
C GLY A 9 3.28 8.85 -4.41
N ALA A 10 4.29 9.36 -3.72
CA ALA A 10 4.42 9.21 -2.27
C ALA A 10 5.33 10.28 -1.66
N ILE A 11 5.09 10.55 -0.39
CA ILE A 11 5.99 11.33 0.48
C ILE A 11 6.29 10.53 1.73
N THR A 12 7.56 10.49 2.12
CA THR A 12 8.05 9.75 3.29
C THR A 12 9.12 10.54 4.05
N ALA A 13 9.62 9.98 5.14
CA ALA A 13 10.74 10.56 5.87
C ALA A 13 12.05 10.64 5.07
N VAL A 14 12.22 9.80 4.03
CA VAL A 14 13.47 9.67 3.26
C VAL A 14 13.36 10.18 1.82
N GLY A 15 12.22 10.74 1.44
CA GLY A 15 11.99 11.34 0.12
C GLY A 15 10.70 12.14 0.07
N ASP A 16 10.74 13.27 -0.60
CA ASP A 16 9.60 14.15 -0.89
C ASP A 16 8.82 13.72 -2.14
N ASN A 17 9.24 12.63 -2.76
CA ASN A 17 8.58 11.97 -3.87
C ASN A 17 8.85 10.45 -3.84
N LEU A 18 8.07 9.69 -4.60
CA LEU A 18 8.14 8.23 -4.61
C LEU A 18 9.51 7.73 -5.07
N ALA A 19 10.10 8.33 -6.10
CA ALA A 19 11.37 7.86 -6.66
C ALA A 19 12.51 7.97 -5.65
N LEU A 20 12.64 9.10 -4.94
CA LEU A 20 13.63 9.30 -3.88
C LEU A 20 13.35 8.39 -2.69
N SER A 21 12.08 8.25 -2.29
CA SER A 21 11.67 7.35 -1.21
C SER A 21 12.08 5.90 -1.50
N VAL A 22 11.78 5.40 -2.70
CA VAL A 22 12.12 4.03 -3.12
C VAL A 22 13.63 3.83 -3.23
N ALA A 23 14.36 4.79 -3.81
CA ALA A 23 15.82 4.72 -3.90
C ALA A 23 16.46 4.62 -2.51
N SER A 24 16.00 5.44 -1.56
CA SER A 24 16.50 5.41 -0.18
C SER A 24 16.16 4.08 0.52
N ILE A 25 14.91 3.62 0.43
CA ILE A 25 14.47 2.35 1.04
C ILE A 25 15.25 1.17 0.44
N TYR A 26 15.39 1.13 -0.89
CA TYR A 26 16.07 0.04 -1.58
C TYR A 26 17.56 -0.07 -1.23
N THR A 27 18.22 1.06 -0.95
CA THR A 27 19.64 1.14 -0.54
C THR A 27 19.84 1.07 0.96
N GLY A 28 18.77 0.93 1.77
CA GLY A 28 18.84 0.87 3.23
C GLY A 28 19.04 2.23 3.91
N GLY A 29 18.76 3.31 3.18
CA GLY A 29 18.77 4.68 3.74
C GLY A 29 17.73 4.84 4.86
N ARG A 30 18.05 5.62 5.87
CA ARG A 30 17.18 5.90 7.03
C ARG A 30 17.25 7.37 7.39
N ARG A 31 16.09 7.91 7.81
CA ARG A 31 16.05 9.23 8.46
C ARG A 31 15.15 9.14 9.68
N CYS A 32 15.77 9.30 10.84
CA CYS A 32 15.07 9.37 12.12
C CYS A 32 15.63 10.56 12.90
N GLU A 33 14.80 11.20 13.72
CA GLU A 33 15.18 12.33 14.54
C GLU A 33 14.48 12.27 15.91
N ALA A 34 15.01 13.03 16.88
CA ALA A 34 14.39 13.16 18.19
C ALA A 34 13.16 14.06 18.07
N LEU A 35 12.00 13.53 18.44
CA LEU A 35 10.74 14.27 18.47
C LEU A 35 10.62 15.08 19.77
N ALA A 36 9.75 16.10 19.78
CA ALA A 36 9.46 16.87 20.98
C ALA A 36 8.72 16.06 22.08
N ALA A 37 8.11 14.92 21.69
CA ALA A 37 7.42 14.03 22.62
C ALA A 37 8.39 13.18 23.43
N LEU A 38 8.05 12.92 24.70
CA LEU A 38 8.83 12.07 25.60
C LEU A 38 8.25 10.66 25.65
N GLY A 39 9.14 9.67 25.64
CA GLY A 39 8.82 8.28 25.90
C GLY A 39 8.52 8.02 27.39
N ALA A 40 8.17 6.79 27.73
CA ALA A 40 7.89 6.37 29.09
C ALA A 40 9.09 6.53 30.04
N ASP A 41 10.30 6.58 29.52
CA ASP A 41 11.56 6.80 30.25
C ASP A 41 11.95 8.29 30.39
N GLY A 42 11.10 9.21 29.95
CA GLY A 42 11.34 10.65 29.97
C GLY A 42 12.35 11.18 28.95
N ARG A 43 12.79 10.35 27.99
CA ARG A 43 13.68 10.75 26.90
C ARG A 43 12.85 11.08 25.64
N PRO A 44 13.40 11.91 24.73
CA PRO A 44 12.76 12.15 23.44
C PRO A 44 12.53 10.86 22.67
N VAL A 45 11.32 10.70 22.13
CA VAL A 45 11.01 9.61 21.21
C VAL A 45 11.77 9.83 19.91
N ILE A 46 12.37 8.76 19.39
CA ILE A 46 12.95 8.78 18.05
C ILE A 46 11.85 8.43 17.05
N GLY A 47 11.66 9.28 16.04
CA GLY A 47 10.66 9.09 14.99
C GLY A 47 11.18 9.48 13.62
N ALA A 48 10.39 9.18 12.61
CA ALA A 48 10.71 9.40 11.19
C ALA A 48 9.64 10.31 10.53
N PRO A 49 9.62 11.63 10.83
CA PRO A 49 8.68 12.55 10.21
C PRO A 49 9.00 12.75 8.73
N ALA A 50 7.97 12.93 7.91
CA ALA A 50 8.10 13.32 6.51
C ALA A 50 8.65 14.75 6.39
N MET A 51 9.26 15.07 5.24
CA MET A 51 9.94 16.34 5.00
C MET A 51 8.94 17.46 4.64
N ILE A 52 7.99 17.73 5.54
CA ILE A 52 7.08 18.87 5.45
C ILE A 52 7.26 19.79 6.68
N GLY A 53 6.91 21.07 6.54
CA GLY A 53 7.12 22.07 7.59
C GLY A 53 6.47 21.71 8.93
N ASP A 54 7.09 22.11 10.05
CA ASP A 54 6.60 21.85 11.41
C ASP A 54 5.42 22.73 11.83
N ASP A 55 5.09 23.73 11.01
CA ASP A 55 3.94 24.61 11.16
C ASP A 55 2.62 23.90 10.82
N VAL A 56 2.67 22.88 9.96
CA VAL A 56 1.52 22.05 9.61
C VAL A 56 1.38 20.90 10.60
N ARG A 57 0.27 20.86 11.35
CA ARG A 57 0.08 19.92 12.48
C ARG A 57 -1.29 19.23 12.44
N GLY A 58 -1.40 18.15 13.24
CA GLY A 58 -2.65 17.45 13.46
C GLY A 58 -3.24 16.89 12.17
N ILE A 59 -4.55 17.05 11.97
CA ILE A 59 -5.25 16.53 10.81
C ILE A 59 -4.88 17.27 9.52
N ASP A 60 -4.51 18.55 9.60
CA ASP A 60 -4.04 19.31 8.44
C ASP A 60 -2.71 18.74 7.91
N ARG A 61 -1.87 18.18 8.79
CA ARG A 61 -0.66 17.48 8.36
C ARG A 61 -0.98 16.22 7.56
N LEU A 62 -1.96 15.41 8.00
CA LEU A 62 -2.43 14.26 7.23
C LEU A 62 -2.97 14.70 5.86
N ARG A 63 -3.75 15.77 5.83
CA ARG A 63 -4.33 16.32 4.61
C ARG A 63 -3.24 16.77 3.62
N VAL A 64 -2.27 17.53 4.09
CA VAL A 64 -1.14 18.00 3.25
C VAL A 64 -0.34 16.82 2.71
N LEU A 65 0.00 15.84 3.55
CA LEU A 65 0.69 14.63 3.09
C LEU A 65 -0.08 13.90 1.99
N ALA A 66 -1.40 13.70 2.18
CA ALA A 66 -2.24 13.04 1.19
C ALA A 66 -2.29 13.82 -0.14
N LEU A 67 -2.44 15.14 -0.08
CA LEU A 67 -2.47 16.00 -1.27
C LEU A 67 -1.14 16.02 -2.01
N MET A 68 0.00 16.05 -1.31
CA MET A 68 1.32 15.96 -1.96
C MET A 68 1.49 14.64 -2.71
N ALA A 69 1.07 13.52 -2.13
CA ALA A 69 1.10 12.23 -2.80
C ALA A 69 0.17 12.18 -4.03
N VAL A 70 -1.03 12.78 -3.94
CA VAL A 70 -1.97 12.91 -5.06
C VAL A 70 -1.39 13.79 -6.16
N GLN A 71 -0.80 14.93 -5.81
CA GLN A 71 -0.18 15.85 -6.75
C GLN A 71 0.97 15.19 -7.52
N GLU A 72 1.84 14.45 -6.85
CA GLU A 72 2.89 13.69 -7.53
C GLU A 72 2.28 12.59 -8.44
N CYS A 73 1.26 11.89 -7.97
CA CYS A 73 0.60 10.83 -8.72
C CYS A 73 -0.03 11.32 -10.02
N LEU A 74 -0.72 12.46 -9.99
CA LEU A 74 -1.42 13.01 -11.15
C LEU A 74 -0.51 13.92 -11.99
N GLY A 75 0.50 14.57 -11.38
CA GLY A 75 1.41 15.48 -12.07
C GLY A 75 0.66 16.56 -12.85
N ASP A 76 1.11 16.80 -14.10
CA ASP A 76 0.49 17.77 -15.01
C ASP A 76 -0.91 17.35 -15.49
N GLN A 77 -1.39 16.16 -15.14
CA GLN A 77 -2.73 15.67 -15.51
C GLN A 77 -3.79 16.09 -14.50
N LEU A 78 -3.41 16.77 -13.41
CA LEU A 78 -4.34 17.20 -12.37
C LEU A 78 -5.51 18.04 -12.94
N ASP A 79 -5.22 18.92 -13.90
CA ASP A 79 -6.20 19.82 -14.55
C ASP A 79 -6.81 19.24 -15.84
N ALA A 80 -6.28 18.13 -16.34
CA ALA A 80 -6.63 17.59 -17.66
C ALA A 80 -7.58 16.38 -17.61
N GLN A 81 -7.82 15.81 -16.44
CA GLN A 81 -8.68 14.64 -16.25
C GLN A 81 -10.08 15.05 -15.75
N PRO A 82 -11.13 14.27 -16.08
CA PRO A 82 -12.39 14.42 -15.36
C PRO A 82 -12.17 14.16 -13.87
N PRO A 83 -12.98 14.76 -12.98
CA PRO A 83 -12.87 14.52 -11.54
C PRO A 83 -12.86 13.03 -11.21
N LEU A 84 -11.89 12.61 -10.39
CA LEU A 84 -11.67 11.22 -10.04
C LEU A 84 -12.21 10.91 -8.64
N PRO A 85 -12.96 9.81 -8.45
CA PRO A 85 -13.29 9.34 -7.11
C PRO A 85 -12.01 8.93 -6.37
N VAL A 86 -11.94 9.26 -5.08
CA VAL A 86 -10.82 8.90 -4.21
C VAL A 86 -11.25 7.99 -3.07
N VAL A 87 -10.53 6.89 -2.87
CA VAL A 87 -10.64 6.03 -1.69
C VAL A 87 -9.42 6.28 -0.80
N VAL A 88 -9.65 6.83 0.38
CA VAL A 88 -8.59 7.16 1.33
C VAL A 88 -8.54 6.12 2.45
N CYS A 89 -7.40 5.45 2.57
CA CYS A 89 -7.01 4.64 3.71
C CYS A 89 -6.40 5.57 4.76
N ALA A 90 -7.07 5.78 5.88
CA ALA A 90 -6.68 6.73 6.91
C ALA A 90 -6.60 6.08 8.30
N PRO A 91 -5.87 6.70 9.26
CA PRO A 91 -5.93 6.29 10.65
C PRO A 91 -7.33 6.49 11.23
N VAL A 92 -7.56 5.93 12.41
CA VAL A 92 -8.67 6.34 13.26
C VAL A 92 -8.53 7.84 13.55
N LEU A 93 -9.53 8.65 13.22
CA LEU A 93 -9.43 10.12 13.20
C LEU A 93 -9.83 10.80 14.52
N GLU A 94 -10.46 10.10 15.46
CA GLU A 94 -10.84 10.69 16.77
C GLU A 94 -9.67 11.33 17.52
N PRO A 95 -8.43 10.79 17.50
CA PRO A 95 -7.29 11.44 18.14
C PRO A 95 -6.97 12.83 17.59
N PHE A 96 -7.40 13.10 16.35
CA PHE A 96 -7.23 14.39 15.69
C PHE A 96 -8.41 15.33 15.89
N GLY A 97 -9.45 14.91 16.63
CA GLY A 97 -10.64 15.72 16.93
C GLY A 97 -11.55 15.98 15.72
N ARG A 98 -11.51 15.13 14.72
CA ARG A 98 -12.30 15.23 13.49
C ARG A 98 -12.78 13.85 13.05
N ASP A 99 -13.78 13.81 12.17
CA ASP A 99 -14.29 12.60 11.54
C ASP A 99 -13.84 12.46 10.07
N ALA A 100 -14.20 11.31 9.48
CA ALA A 100 -13.86 10.99 8.11
C ALA A 100 -14.51 11.92 7.09
N SER A 101 -15.72 12.40 7.35
CA SER A 101 -16.46 13.29 6.47
C SER A 101 -15.80 14.67 6.38
N TRP A 102 -15.38 15.20 7.53
CA TRP A 102 -14.66 16.47 7.57
C TRP A 102 -13.32 16.37 6.84
N PHE A 103 -12.57 15.28 7.06
CA PHE A 103 -11.28 15.07 6.40
C PHE A 103 -11.43 14.99 4.88
N LEU A 104 -12.41 14.20 4.41
CA LEU A 104 -12.70 14.06 2.99
C LEU A 104 -13.08 15.39 2.37
N GLN A 105 -14.04 16.13 2.98
CA GLN A 105 -14.49 17.42 2.45
C GLN A 105 -13.32 18.39 2.29
N ARG A 106 -12.43 18.46 3.27
CA ARG A 106 -11.25 19.35 3.19
C ARG A 106 -10.24 18.92 2.12
N MET A 107 -10.05 17.62 1.91
CA MET A 107 -9.23 17.14 0.80
C MET A 107 -9.83 17.50 -0.56
N LEU A 108 -11.15 17.37 -0.70
CA LEU A 108 -11.87 17.71 -1.92
C LEU A 108 -11.80 19.21 -2.20
N ASP A 109 -12.04 20.05 -1.19
CA ASP A 109 -11.96 21.52 -1.31
C ASP A 109 -10.60 22.01 -1.81
N ASP A 110 -9.50 21.34 -1.36
CA ASP A 110 -8.14 21.73 -1.72
C ASP A 110 -7.67 21.14 -3.06
N ALA A 111 -8.27 20.05 -3.51
CA ALA A 111 -7.93 19.38 -4.76
C ALA A 111 -8.92 19.66 -5.90
N ASP A 112 -9.93 20.52 -5.67
CA ASP A 112 -10.90 20.94 -6.71
C ASP A 112 -10.16 21.54 -7.93
N PRO A 113 -10.48 21.12 -9.16
CA PRO A 113 -11.56 20.21 -9.58
C PRO A 113 -11.15 18.74 -9.77
N ALA A 114 -9.96 18.32 -9.32
CA ALA A 114 -9.41 17.01 -9.67
C ALA A 114 -10.14 15.81 -9.02
N LEU A 115 -10.84 16.02 -7.90
CA LEU A 115 -11.50 14.95 -7.16
C LEU A 115 -13.03 15.03 -7.22
N ASP A 116 -13.67 13.88 -7.42
CA ASP A 116 -15.14 13.74 -7.41
C ASP A 116 -15.68 13.54 -5.99
N SER A 117 -16.61 14.40 -5.57
CA SER A 117 -17.20 14.34 -4.24
C SER A 117 -18.18 13.17 -4.05
N GLU A 118 -18.93 12.77 -5.08
CA GLU A 118 -20.00 11.76 -4.95
C GLU A 118 -19.45 10.35 -4.82
N GLY A 119 -18.38 10.02 -5.57
CA GLY A 119 -17.72 8.72 -5.57
C GLY A 119 -16.76 8.49 -4.41
N SER A 120 -16.25 9.56 -3.80
CA SER A 120 -15.13 9.49 -2.85
C SER A 120 -15.51 8.96 -1.47
N ARG A 121 -14.54 8.26 -0.81
CA ARG A 121 -14.72 7.65 0.53
C ARG A 121 -13.43 7.71 1.34
N VAL A 122 -13.59 7.84 2.66
CA VAL A 122 -12.51 7.62 3.62
C VAL A 122 -12.82 6.38 4.45
N ILE A 123 -11.88 5.46 4.52
CA ILE A 123 -11.93 4.28 5.37
C ILE A 123 -10.93 4.51 6.52
N ALA A 124 -11.44 5.03 7.64
CA ALA A 124 -10.64 5.46 8.79
C ALA A 124 -10.56 4.35 9.85
N ARG A 125 -9.81 3.29 9.59
CA ARG A 125 -9.65 2.14 10.49
C ARG A 125 -8.19 1.83 10.85
N GLY A 126 -7.25 2.66 10.40
CA GLY A 126 -5.83 2.46 10.66
C GLY A 126 -5.22 1.36 9.80
N ARG A 127 -4.25 0.65 10.39
CA ARG A 127 -3.51 -0.39 9.69
C ARG A 127 -4.41 -1.56 9.26
N GLY A 128 -4.12 -2.14 8.10
CA GLY A 128 -4.90 -3.27 7.57
C GLY A 128 -6.16 -2.88 6.80
N VAL A 129 -6.36 -1.59 6.53
CA VAL A 129 -7.52 -1.08 5.79
C VAL A 129 -7.44 -1.32 4.28
N LEU A 130 -6.22 -1.50 3.74
CA LEU A 130 -5.99 -1.64 2.29
C LEU A 130 -6.79 -2.77 1.64
N PRO A 131 -6.90 -3.99 2.20
CA PRO A 131 -7.67 -5.07 1.56
C PRO A 131 -9.14 -4.71 1.34
N ASP A 132 -9.76 -3.99 2.28
CA ASP A 132 -11.15 -3.55 2.14
C ASP A 132 -11.28 -2.45 1.07
N ALA A 133 -10.30 -1.55 1.02
CA ALA A 133 -10.22 -0.51 0.00
C ALA A 133 -10.05 -1.11 -1.41
N LEU A 134 -9.20 -2.12 -1.58
CA LEU A 134 -9.02 -2.82 -2.86
C LEU A 134 -10.30 -3.54 -3.31
N VAL A 135 -11.04 -4.16 -2.40
CA VAL A 135 -12.34 -4.78 -2.73
C VAL A 135 -13.34 -3.74 -3.22
N LEU A 136 -13.44 -2.59 -2.53
CA LEU A 136 -14.32 -1.49 -2.97
C LEU A 136 -13.92 -0.98 -4.35
N VAL A 137 -12.63 -0.69 -4.56
CA VAL A 137 -12.10 -0.23 -5.83
C VAL A 137 -12.39 -1.23 -6.95
N GLU A 138 -12.07 -2.51 -6.73
CA GLU A 138 -12.34 -3.57 -7.71
C GLU A 138 -13.83 -3.62 -8.10
N GLN A 139 -14.73 -3.61 -7.13
CA GLN A 139 -16.17 -3.65 -7.37
C GLN A 139 -16.64 -2.48 -8.24
N ARG A 140 -16.17 -1.24 -7.95
CA ARG A 140 -16.57 -0.02 -8.66
C ARG A 140 -15.99 0.06 -10.07
N LEU A 141 -14.76 -0.37 -10.25
CA LEU A 141 -14.13 -0.46 -11.57
C LEU A 141 -14.82 -1.53 -12.43
N VAL A 142 -15.12 -2.71 -11.86
CA VAL A 142 -15.79 -3.83 -12.58
C VAL A 142 -17.20 -3.46 -12.99
N SER A 143 -17.97 -2.82 -12.12
CA SER A 143 -19.32 -2.36 -12.45
C SER A 143 -19.32 -1.20 -13.47
N GLN A 144 -18.13 -0.71 -13.86
CA GLN A 144 -17.95 0.47 -14.72
C GLN A 144 -18.57 1.75 -14.16
N GLU A 145 -18.84 1.78 -12.85
CA GLU A 145 -19.28 2.98 -12.15
C GLU A 145 -18.14 4.02 -12.11
N TRP A 146 -16.91 3.52 -11.99
CA TRP A 146 -15.70 4.35 -12.09
C TRP A 146 -14.85 3.90 -13.29
N PRO A 147 -14.49 4.80 -14.21
CA PRO A 147 -13.52 4.49 -15.27
C PRO A 147 -12.10 4.34 -14.73
N ALA A 148 -11.78 5.13 -13.69
CA ALA A 148 -10.55 5.11 -12.91
C ALA A 148 -10.83 5.68 -11.52
N CYS A 149 -9.93 5.48 -10.57
CA CYS A 149 -10.01 6.08 -9.24
C CYS A 149 -8.64 6.26 -8.62
N LEU A 150 -8.55 7.15 -7.63
CA LEU A 150 -7.39 7.30 -6.77
C LEU A 150 -7.55 6.43 -5.52
N LEU A 151 -6.49 5.68 -5.18
CA LEU A 151 -6.34 4.99 -3.91
C LEU A 151 -5.22 5.70 -3.14
N VAL A 152 -5.56 6.30 -2.01
CA VAL A 152 -4.63 7.07 -1.18
C VAL A 152 -4.49 6.41 0.18
N GLY A 153 -3.25 6.25 0.66
CA GLY A 153 -2.96 5.86 2.02
C GLY A 153 -2.23 6.99 2.73
N VAL A 154 -2.67 7.36 3.92
CA VAL A 154 -2.03 8.41 4.73
C VAL A 154 -2.11 8.08 6.21
N ASP A 155 -1.01 8.26 6.94
CA ASP A 155 -0.97 8.22 8.41
C ASP A 155 0.22 9.00 8.96
N SER A 156 0.11 9.41 10.23
CA SER A 156 1.19 10.03 10.99
C SER A 156 1.17 9.53 12.44
N LEU A 157 2.08 8.61 12.74
CA LEU A 157 2.30 8.14 14.11
C LEU A 157 3.20 9.09 14.91
N VAL A 158 3.82 10.08 14.25
CA VAL A 158 4.57 11.16 14.90
C VAL A 158 3.68 12.31 15.36
N ALA A 159 2.42 12.37 14.91
CA ALA A 159 1.44 13.36 15.37
C ALA A 159 1.23 13.25 16.89
N PRO A 160 1.31 14.35 17.68
CA PRO A 160 1.39 14.28 19.13
C PRO A 160 0.30 13.44 19.79
N ALA A 161 -0.96 13.58 19.38
CA ALA A 161 -2.08 12.84 19.96
C ALA A 161 -2.02 11.34 19.64
N ARG A 162 -1.55 10.98 18.43
CA ARG A 162 -1.34 9.59 18.02
C ARG A 162 -0.15 8.99 18.76
N LEU A 163 0.99 9.71 18.75
CA LEU A 163 2.21 9.27 19.40
C LEU A 163 2.01 9.02 20.90
N ALA A 164 1.27 9.90 21.60
CA ALA A 164 0.98 9.72 23.02
C ALA A 164 0.28 8.37 23.30
N ARG A 165 -0.69 7.98 22.47
CA ARG A 165 -1.39 6.68 22.61
C ARG A 165 -0.45 5.49 22.39
N GLU A 166 0.46 5.60 21.41
CA GLU A 166 1.41 4.52 21.13
C GLU A 166 2.46 4.38 22.26
N VAL A 167 2.88 5.51 22.84
CA VAL A 167 3.77 5.54 24.02
C VAL A 167 3.05 4.94 25.22
N GLU A 168 1.81 5.34 25.52
CA GLU A 168 1.00 4.82 26.61
C GLU A 168 0.75 3.31 26.47
N ALA A 169 0.50 2.84 25.24
CA ALA A 169 0.35 1.42 24.92
C ALA A 169 1.67 0.61 24.97
N GLY A 170 2.82 1.27 25.23
CA GLY A 170 4.12 0.61 25.29
C GLY A 170 4.59 0.06 23.94
N ARG A 171 4.14 0.61 22.81
CA ARG A 171 4.47 0.10 21.47
C ARG A 171 5.63 0.81 20.79
N VAL A 172 6.07 1.96 21.31
CA VAL A 172 7.15 2.76 20.72
C VAL A 172 8.51 2.26 21.18
N ALA A 173 9.43 2.11 20.24
CA ALA A 173 10.82 1.73 20.54
C ALA A 173 11.52 2.78 21.39
N GLY A 174 12.32 2.33 22.35
CA GLY A 174 13.11 3.18 23.22
C GLY A 174 13.99 2.34 24.15
N PRO A 175 14.80 2.99 25.03
CA PRO A 175 15.71 2.28 25.92
C PRO A 175 15.02 1.25 26.83
N GLY A 176 13.75 1.48 27.17
CA GLY A 176 12.92 0.55 27.99
C GLY A 176 12.09 -0.43 27.14
N ASN A 177 12.08 -0.30 25.82
CA ASN A 177 11.28 -1.12 24.91
C ASN A 177 12.04 -1.33 23.58
N ALA A 178 12.94 -2.28 23.54
CA ALA A 178 13.69 -2.61 22.34
C ALA A 178 12.86 -3.36 21.27
N THR A 179 11.67 -3.84 21.63
CA THR A 179 10.78 -4.61 20.76
C THR A 179 9.70 -3.76 20.08
N GLY A 180 9.60 -2.48 20.44
CA GLY A 180 8.65 -1.54 19.83
C GLY A 180 9.08 -1.10 18.43
N PHE A 181 8.21 -0.33 17.78
CA PHE A 181 8.48 0.26 16.48
C PHE A 181 8.94 1.73 16.59
N ILE A 182 9.62 2.22 15.58
CA ILE A 182 9.91 3.64 15.39
C ILE A 182 8.70 4.29 14.73
N PRO A 183 8.03 5.30 15.34
CA PRO A 183 6.91 5.98 14.70
C PRO A 183 7.38 6.79 13.50
N GLY A 184 6.61 6.73 12.43
CA GLY A 184 6.86 7.46 11.19
C GLY A 184 5.59 8.11 10.65
N GLU A 185 5.71 8.75 9.51
CA GLU A 185 4.60 9.27 8.74
C GLU A 185 4.87 9.19 7.25
N ALA A 186 3.83 8.96 6.48
CA ALA A 186 3.88 8.92 5.03
C ALA A 186 2.50 9.12 4.41
N ALA A 187 2.50 9.45 3.12
CA ALA A 187 1.36 9.23 2.25
C ALA A 187 1.80 8.59 0.94
N ALA A 188 0.91 7.83 0.32
CA ALA A 188 1.08 7.30 -1.02
C ALA A 188 -0.26 7.35 -1.77
N ALA A 189 -0.19 7.56 -3.10
CA ALA A 189 -1.35 7.60 -3.99
C ALA A 189 -1.09 6.72 -5.20
N LEU A 190 -2.13 6.03 -5.67
CA LEU A 190 -2.15 5.22 -6.88
C LEU A 190 -3.34 5.62 -7.74
N LEU A 191 -3.12 5.86 -9.03
CA LEU A 191 -4.19 5.95 -10.02
C LEU A 191 -4.46 4.55 -10.55
N LEU A 192 -5.68 4.07 -10.38
CA LEU A 192 -6.12 2.71 -10.68
C LEU A 192 -7.19 2.69 -11.77
N SER A 193 -7.09 1.73 -12.70
CA SER A 193 -8.08 1.47 -13.75
C SER A 193 -8.17 -0.02 -14.09
N LEU A 194 -9.11 -0.40 -14.97
CA LEU A 194 -9.13 -1.76 -15.55
C LEU A 194 -8.42 -1.85 -16.90
N ARG A 195 -7.93 -0.73 -17.43
CA ARG A 195 -7.24 -0.69 -18.71
C ARG A 195 -5.75 -0.90 -18.49
N ALA A 196 -5.31 -2.14 -18.62
CA ALA A 196 -3.88 -2.41 -18.67
C ALA A 196 -3.37 -2.16 -20.10
N ASP A 197 -2.55 -1.17 -20.28
CA ASP A 197 -1.86 -0.90 -21.54
C ASP A 197 -0.34 -0.79 -21.34
N ALA A 198 0.38 -0.54 -22.41
CA ALA A 198 1.86 -0.44 -22.34
C ALA A 198 2.36 0.80 -21.57
N GLY A 199 1.48 1.75 -21.26
CA GLY A 199 1.77 2.93 -20.43
C GLY A 199 1.58 2.70 -18.94
N SER A 200 0.84 1.66 -18.54
CA SER A 200 0.61 1.35 -17.13
C SER A 200 1.91 0.98 -16.42
N ALA A 201 2.10 1.46 -15.19
CA ALA A 201 3.32 1.22 -14.42
C ALA A 201 3.45 -0.25 -13.99
N ALA A 202 2.34 -0.85 -13.57
CA ALA A 202 2.23 -2.25 -13.16
C ALA A 202 0.77 -2.70 -13.16
N ILE A 203 0.55 -3.98 -12.88
CA ILE A 203 -0.78 -4.57 -12.73
C ILE A 203 -0.86 -5.29 -11.41
N ILE A 204 -1.90 -5.06 -10.62
CA ILE A 204 -2.30 -5.91 -9.51
C ILE A 204 -2.99 -7.13 -10.14
N ALA A 205 -2.23 -8.22 -10.29
CA ALA A 205 -2.65 -9.41 -11.02
C ALA A 205 -3.48 -10.38 -10.16
N GLY A 206 -3.31 -10.34 -8.85
CA GLY A 206 -4.06 -11.19 -7.92
C GLY A 206 -3.97 -10.67 -6.51
N VAL A 207 -5.06 -10.80 -5.76
CA VAL A 207 -5.15 -10.45 -4.34
C VAL A 207 -5.59 -11.67 -3.56
N GLY A 208 -4.97 -11.92 -2.42
CA GLY A 208 -5.35 -12.94 -1.47
C GLY A 208 -5.65 -12.31 -0.12
N ARG A 209 -6.72 -12.78 0.53
CA ARG A 209 -7.11 -12.35 1.88
C ARG A 209 -7.44 -13.57 2.71
N CYS A 210 -6.96 -13.58 3.94
CA CYS A 210 -7.25 -14.59 4.92
C CYS A 210 -7.56 -13.97 6.27
N GLU A 211 -8.44 -14.60 7.02
CA GLU A 211 -8.73 -14.24 8.40
C GLU A 211 -8.33 -15.39 9.32
N GLY A 212 -7.59 -15.06 10.36
CA GLY A 212 -7.20 -15.99 11.41
C GLY A 212 -8.04 -15.81 12.67
N GLY A 213 -7.98 -16.82 13.53
CA GLY A 213 -8.48 -16.70 14.89
C GLY A 213 -7.34 -16.46 15.88
N PRO A 214 -7.63 -16.05 17.13
CA PRO A 214 -6.61 -16.05 18.18
C PRO A 214 -6.11 -17.49 18.46
N PRO A 215 -4.84 -17.68 18.85
CA PRO A 215 -3.84 -16.70 19.23
C PRO A 215 -2.90 -16.28 18.08
N PHE A 216 -2.12 -15.22 18.27
CA PHE A 216 -1.16 -14.67 17.29
C PHE A 216 -0.16 -15.69 16.70
N SER A 217 0.07 -16.83 17.35
CA SER A 217 0.90 -17.91 16.79
C SER A 217 0.39 -18.47 15.45
N THR A 218 -0.84 -18.17 15.06
CA THR A 218 -1.44 -18.60 13.80
C THR A 218 -1.35 -17.54 12.70
N THR A 219 -1.00 -16.28 13.01
CA THR A 219 -0.99 -15.19 12.03
C THR A 219 0.04 -15.40 10.92
N ALA A 220 1.19 -16.00 11.22
CA ALA A 220 2.17 -16.38 10.22
C ALA A 220 1.62 -17.38 9.18
N ALA A 221 0.79 -18.33 9.61
CA ALA A 221 0.10 -19.26 8.70
C ALA A 221 -0.92 -18.49 7.84
N VAL A 222 -1.70 -17.59 8.47
CA VAL A 222 -2.68 -16.76 7.77
C VAL A 222 -2.04 -15.84 6.73
N LEU A 223 -0.84 -15.30 7.02
CA LEU A 223 -0.06 -14.50 6.07
C LEU A 223 0.44 -15.35 4.89
N ALA A 224 0.96 -16.56 5.16
CA ALA A 224 1.37 -17.50 4.12
C ALA A 224 0.19 -17.95 3.25
N ASP A 225 -0.98 -18.23 3.83
CA ASP A 225 -2.21 -18.58 3.13
C ASP A 225 -2.73 -17.42 2.26
N ALA A 226 -2.62 -16.17 2.75
CA ALA A 226 -2.96 -15.00 1.95
C ALA A 226 -2.03 -14.84 0.75
N ALA A 227 -0.73 -15.09 0.93
CA ALA A 227 0.25 -15.10 -0.16
C ALA A 227 -0.06 -16.21 -1.19
N GLU A 228 -0.40 -17.42 -0.74
CA GLU A 228 -0.78 -18.55 -1.62
C GLU A 228 -2.01 -18.18 -2.48
N ARG A 229 -3.04 -17.61 -1.87
CA ARG A 229 -4.24 -17.16 -2.60
C ARG A 229 -3.92 -16.07 -3.61
N ALA A 230 -3.08 -15.09 -3.26
CA ALA A 230 -2.67 -14.03 -4.16
C ALA A 230 -1.93 -14.59 -5.37
N LEU A 231 -0.99 -15.52 -5.15
CA LEU A 231 -0.24 -16.20 -6.20
C LEU A 231 -1.15 -17.02 -7.11
N ALA A 232 -2.07 -17.80 -6.52
CA ALA A 232 -3.05 -18.59 -7.28
C ALA A 232 -3.95 -17.71 -8.15
N ASN A 233 -4.48 -16.62 -7.59
CA ASN A 233 -5.33 -15.67 -8.31
C ASN A 233 -4.60 -14.94 -9.45
N ALA A 234 -3.27 -14.74 -9.30
CA ALA A 234 -2.42 -14.15 -10.32
C ALA A 234 -1.91 -15.16 -11.37
N GLY A 235 -2.09 -16.46 -11.16
CA GLY A 235 -1.47 -17.50 -11.98
C GLY A 235 0.06 -17.54 -11.89
N VAL A 236 0.64 -17.04 -10.78
CA VAL A 236 2.08 -16.94 -10.56
C VAL A 236 2.52 -17.98 -9.52
N THR A 237 3.67 -18.62 -9.75
CA THR A 237 4.27 -19.54 -8.77
C THR A 237 5.30 -18.82 -7.91
N ALA A 238 5.50 -19.27 -6.66
CA ALA A 238 6.45 -18.65 -5.76
C ALA A 238 7.90 -18.59 -6.33
N PRO A 239 8.44 -19.60 -7.02
CA PRO A 239 9.74 -19.48 -7.70
C PRO A 239 9.79 -18.43 -8.80
N GLY A 240 8.65 -17.99 -9.32
CA GLY A 240 8.53 -16.96 -10.35
C GLY A 240 8.62 -15.52 -9.82
N LEU A 241 8.62 -15.32 -8.49
CA LEU A 241 8.70 -13.98 -7.90
C LEU A 241 10.09 -13.34 -8.10
N GLY A 242 10.11 -12.03 -8.20
CA GLY A 242 11.30 -11.19 -8.33
C GLY A 242 11.60 -10.32 -7.13
N ALA A 243 10.59 -10.01 -6.30
CA ALA A 243 10.75 -9.28 -5.05
C ALA A 243 9.59 -9.57 -4.08
N ILE A 244 9.80 -9.29 -2.80
CA ILE A 244 8.76 -9.25 -1.77
C ILE A 244 8.81 -7.87 -1.10
N CYS A 245 7.67 -7.22 -0.93
CA CYS A 245 7.51 -6.02 -0.13
C CYS A 245 6.55 -6.32 1.02
N HIS A 246 6.93 -5.99 2.24
CA HIS A 246 6.11 -6.23 3.42
C HIS A 246 5.83 -4.93 4.17
N ASP A 247 4.58 -4.65 4.47
CA ASP A 247 4.13 -3.44 5.14
C ASP A 247 4.27 -3.47 6.68
N GLY A 248 4.99 -4.46 7.22
CA GLY A 248 5.17 -4.65 8.67
C GLY A 248 5.71 -3.41 9.38
N PRO A 249 5.29 -3.15 10.64
CA PRO A 249 5.68 -1.95 11.39
C PRO A 249 7.15 -1.95 11.85
N GLY A 250 7.85 -3.06 11.69
CA GLY A 250 9.21 -3.19 12.19
C GLY A 250 9.29 -3.43 13.71
N ASP A 251 8.18 -3.72 14.38
CA ASP A 251 8.22 -4.26 15.72
C ASP A 251 8.62 -5.75 15.71
N TRP A 252 9.08 -6.22 16.87
CA TRP A 252 9.58 -7.58 16.97
C TRP A 252 8.51 -8.65 16.64
N ALA A 253 7.28 -8.47 17.09
CA ALA A 253 6.22 -9.46 16.91
C ALA A 253 5.87 -9.66 15.42
N GLN A 254 5.85 -8.59 14.64
CA GLN A 254 5.58 -8.68 13.22
C GLN A 254 6.79 -9.13 12.39
N LEU A 255 8.01 -8.79 12.82
CA LEU A 255 9.22 -9.35 12.21
C LEU A 255 9.31 -10.86 12.46
N GLU A 256 8.92 -11.33 13.65
CA GLU A 256 8.82 -12.76 13.95
C GLU A 256 7.74 -13.44 13.11
N GLU A 257 6.56 -12.83 12.99
CA GLU A 257 5.48 -13.31 12.11
C GLU A 257 5.96 -13.47 10.67
N LEU A 258 6.64 -12.47 10.14
CA LEU A 258 7.19 -12.50 8.78
C LEU A 258 8.22 -13.63 8.61
N ALA A 259 9.15 -13.77 9.56
CA ALA A 259 10.15 -14.83 9.52
C ALA A 259 9.52 -16.23 9.56
N LEU A 260 8.49 -16.41 10.40
CA LEU A 260 7.74 -17.68 10.49
C LEU A 260 6.88 -17.92 9.24
N ALA A 261 6.33 -16.89 8.61
CA ALA A 261 5.61 -17.01 7.34
C ALA A 261 6.56 -17.38 6.21
N ASP A 262 7.73 -16.76 6.13
CA ASP A 262 8.77 -17.05 5.13
C ASP A 262 9.29 -18.50 5.21
N ALA A 263 9.25 -19.11 6.39
CA ALA A 263 9.61 -20.53 6.58
C ALA A 263 8.52 -21.50 6.08
N ARG A 264 7.35 -21.02 5.66
CA ARG A 264 6.23 -21.85 5.20
C ARG A 264 6.04 -21.79 3.68
N PRO A 265 5.58 -22.89 3.03
CA PRO A 265 5.09 -22.77 1.67
C PRO A 265 3.89 -21.80 1.60
N PRO A 266 3.73 -21.04 0.49
CA PRO A 266 4.62 -21.03 -0.68
C PRO A 266 5.85 -20.15 -0.50
N LEU A 267 5.98 -19.36 0.58
CA LEU A 267 7.03 -18.35 0.76
C LEU A 267 8.43 -18.97 0.89
N SER A 268 8.53 -20.15 1.53
CA SER A 268 9.79 -20.91 1.62
C SER A 268 10.33 -21.40 0.27
N LEU A 269 9.49 -21.37 -0.78
CA LEU A 269 9.87 -21.74 -2.15
C LEU A 269 10.33 -20.53 -2.98
N VAL A 270 10.22 -19.32 -2.44
CA VAL A 270 10.69 -18.11 -3.12
C VAL A 270 12.21 -18.10 -3.11
N PRO A 271 12.86 -17.86 -4.27
CA PRO A 271 14.32 -17.76 -4.35
C PRO A 271 14.84 -16.58 -3.53
N ALA A 272 16.17 -16.47 -3.42
CA ALA A 272 16.80 -15.30 -2.82
C ALA A 272 16.53 -14.05 -3.68
N VAL A 273 15.49 -13.30 -3.32
CA VAL A 273 15.05 -12.05 -3.98
C VAL A 273 15.08 -10.91 -2.98
N PRO A 274 15.14 -9.65 -3.45
CA PRO A 274 15.00 -8.49 -2.56
C PRO A 274 13.75 -8.59 -1.70
N ARG A 275 13.92 -8.41 -0.39
CA ARG A 275 12.84 -8.28 0.60
C ARG A 275 12.87 -6.87 1.18
N LEU A 276 11.81 -6.13 0.93
CA LEU A 276 11.69 -4.73 1.33
C LEU A 276 10.72 -4.61 2.49
N ILE A 277 11.18 -4.03 3.57
CA ILE A 277 10.38 -3.68 4.75
C ILE A 277 10.55 -2.17 4.95
N PRO A 278 9.69 -1.34 4.35
CA PRO A 278 9.85 0.12 4.33
C PRO A 278 10.00 0.73 5.73
N SER A 279 9.30 0.18 6.73
CA SER A 279 9.35 0.67 8.11
C SER A 279 10.76 0.65 8.74
N ILE A 280 11.68 -0.16 8.22
CA ILE A 280 13.09 -0.14 8.65
C ILE A 280 13.75 1.20 8.29
N SER A 281 13.32 1.83 7.21
CA SER A 281 13.87 3.10 6.69
C SER A 281 13.09 4.33 7.15
N ILE A 282 11.77 4.24 7.22
CA ILE A 282 10.85 5.36 7.41
C ILE A 282 10.01 5.26 8.68
N GLY A 283 10.25 4.28 9.54
CA GLY A 283 9.40 3.98 10.69
C GLY A 283 8.04 3.40 10.30
N GLU A 284 7.20 3.14 11.31
CA GLU A 284 5.83 2.68 11.14
C GLU A 284 4.95 3.83 10.62
N VAL A 285 4.25 3.58 9.52
CA VAL A 285 3.43 4.58 8.83
C VAL A 285 1.94 4.17 8.74
N GLY A 286 1.51 3.24 9.58
CA GLY A 286 0.11 2.90 9.83
C GLY A 286 -0.72 2.62 8.58
N ALA A 287 -1.79 3.37 8.39
CA ALA A 287 -2.73 3.22 7.28
C ALA A 287 -2.09 3.48 5.89
N ALA A 288 -0.98 4.22 5.83
CA ALA A 288 -0.26 4.46 4.57
C ALA A 288 0.55 3.24 4.10
N ALA A 289 0.95 2.35 5.01
CA ALA A 289 1.94 1.30 4.76
C ALA A 289 1.58 0.39 3.59
N GLY A 290 0.33 -0.04 3.48
CA GLY A 290 -0.10 -0.96 2.42
C GLY A 290 -0.10 -0.31 1.03
N VAL A 291 -0.63 0.92 0.90
CA VAL A 291 -0.63 1.66 -0.38
C VAL A 291 0.80 1.99 -0.81
N LEU A 292 1.65 2.40 0.14
CA LEU A 292 3.07 2.66 -0.10
C LEU A 292 3.79 1.39 -0.58
N SER A 293 3.51 0.22 0.02
CA SER A 293 4.11 -1.05 -0.41
C SER A 293 3.72 -1.42 -1.85
N LEU A 294 2.47 -1.16 -2.26
CA LEU A 294 2.05 -1.31 -3.66
C LEU A 294 2.80 -0.32 -4.57
N ALA A 295 2.91 0.96 -4.17
CA ALA A 295 3.62 1.97 -4.94
C ALA A 295 5.10 1.62 -5.14
N ILE A 296 5.78 1.16 -4.08
CA ILE A 296 7.18 0.70 -4.14
C ILE A 296 7.33 -0.45 -5.13
N ALA A 297 6.51 -1.50 -4.99
CA ALA A 297 6.58 -2.67 -5.86
C ALA A 297 6.29 -2.29 -7.34
N ALA A 298 5.30 -1.44 -7.58
CA ALA A 298 4.95 -0.95 -8.91
C ALA A 298 6.08 -0.11 -9.54
N LEU A 299 6.71 0.78 -8.77
CA LEU A 299 7.84 1.58 -9.27
C LEU A 299 9.05 0.70 -9.64
N LEU A 300 9.39 -0.29 -8.81
CA LEU A 300 10.49 -1.21 -9.11
C LEU A 300 10.25 -2.01 -10.39
N LEU A 301 9.00 -2.42 -10.64
CA LEU A 301 8.59 -3.09 -11.88
C LEU A 301 8.66 -2.14 -13.07
N SER A 302 8.07 -0.94 -12.97
CA SER A 302 8.02 0.03 -14.07
C SER A 302 9.40 0.54 -14.50
N LYS A 303 10.36 0.61 -13.56
CA LYS A 303 11.75 1.00 -13.83
C LYS A 303 12.64 -0.19 -14.24
N GLY A 304 12.08 -1.39 -14.32
CA GLY A 304 12.83 -2.59 -14.70
C GLY A 304 13.91 -3.02 -13.68
N VAL A 305 13.88 -2.44 -12.45
CA VAL A 305 14.76 -2.89 -11.34
C VAL A 305 14.40 -4.32 -10.94
N VAL A 306 13.12 -4.63 -10.94
CA VAL A 306 12.57 -5.97 -10.81
C VAL A 306 11.83 -6.31 -12.11
N GLN A 307 12.18 -7.43 -12.74
CA GLN A 307 11.64 -7.84 -14.04
C GLN A 307 10.58 -8.95 -13.94
N ARG A 308 10.42 -9.55 -12.78
CA ARG A 308 9.48 -10.64 -12.49
C ARG A 308 8.42 -10.13 -11.51
N PRO A 309 7.25 -10.79 -11.44
CA PRO A 309 6.20 -10.40 -10.50
C PRO A 309 6.72 -10.20 -9.08
N SER A 310 6.16 -9.25 -8.37
CA SER A 310 6.46 -8.93 -6.99
C SER A 310 5.28 -9.27 -6.09
N LEU A 311 5.54 -9.74 -4.88
CA LEU A 311 4.53 -9.99 -3.85
C LEU A 311 4.57 -8.86 -2.82
N ALA A 312 3.45 -8.17 -2.65
CA ALA A 312 3.24 -7.26 -1.53
C ALA A 312 2.39 -7.96 -0.46
N MET A 313 2.84 -7.93 0.80
CA MET A 313 2.17 -8.59 1.93
C MET A 313 1.74 -7.56 2.94
N PHE A 314 0.52 -7.70 3.47
CA PHE A 314 -0.15 -6.70 4.31
C PHE A 314 -0.54 -7.32 5.65
N ALA A 315 -0.02 -6.71 6.71
CA ALA A 315 -0.40 -7.01 8.08
C ALA A 315 -1.52 -6.08 8.57
N ALA A 316 -2.18 -6.45 9.63
CA ALA A 316 -3.17 -5.64 10.32
C ALA A 316 -2.98 -5.76 11.83
N ASP A 317 -3.51 -4.80 12.58
CA ASP A 317 -3.55 -4.89 14.06
C ASP A 317 -4.49 -6.03 14.53
N GLY A 318 -5.40 -6.47 13.68
CA GLY A 318 -6.30 -7.61 13.89
C GLY A 318 -5.81 -8.93 13.28
N PRO A 319 -6.68 -9.95 13.24
CA PRO A 319 -6.35 -11.29 12.74
C PRO A 319 -6.25 -11.38 11.21
N SER A 320 -6.69 -10.36 10.50
CA SER A 320 -6.73 -10.33 9.03
C SER A 320 -5.34 -10.18 8.42
N ARG A 321 -5.04 -10.94 7.38
CA ARG A 321 -3.82 -10.80 6.55
C ARG A 321 -4.22 -10.77 5.08
N ALA A 322 -3.43 -10.05 4.29
CA ALA A 322 -3.64 -10.03 2.85
C ALA A 322 -2.32 -9.97 2.10
N ALA A 323 -2.38 -10.28 0.82
CA ALA A 323 -1.26 -10.13 -0.10
C ALA A 323 -1.77 -9.75 -1.49
N ALA A 324 -0.91 -9.11 -2.27
CA ALA A 324 -1.18 -8.82 -3.68
C ALA A 324 0.05 -9.16 -4.53
N VAL A 325 -0.19 -9.76 -5.68
CA VAL A 325 0.84 -9.97 -6.71
C VAL A 325 0.76 -8.84 -7.70
N LEU A 326 1.88 -8.13 -7.88
CA LEU A 326 2.05 -7.14 -8.93
C LEU A 326 2.86 -7.74 -10.06
N ALA A 327 2.46 -7.49 -11.30
CA ALA A 327 3.15 -7.94 -12.51
C ALA A 327 3.47 -6.76 -13.43
N PRO A 328 4.51 -6.86 -14.28
CA PRO A 328 4.75 -5.89 -15.34
C PRO A 328 3.55 -5.79 -16.29
N ALA A 329 3.17 -4.59 -16.71
CA ALA A 329 2.04 -4.36 -17.60
C ALA A 329 2.14 -5.12 -18.94
N ILE A 330 3.35 -5.34 -19.44
CA ILE A 330 3.61 -5.99 -20.73
C ILE A 330 3.26 -7.50 -20.76
N ILE A 331 3.26 -8.17 -19.61
CA ILE A 331 3.02 -9.63 -19.54
C ILE A 331 1.54 -9.98 -19.80
N VAL A 332 0.61 -9.10 -19.50
CA VAL A 332 -0.84 -9.37 -19.62
C VAL A 332 -1.36 -9.14 -21.05
N ALA A 333 -0.70 -8.31 -21.83
CA ALA A 333 -1.08 -8.03 -23.23
C ALA A 333 -0.82 -9.20 -24.21
N SER A 334 -0.02 -10.21 -23.81
CA SER A 334 0.36 -11.34 -24.67
C SER A 334 -0.59 -12.57 -24.59
N GLU A 335 -1.55 -12.58 -23.65
CA GLU A 335 -2.50 -13.70 -23.46
C GLU A 335 -3.93 -13.40 -23.91
N THR A 336 -4.15 -12.56 -24.92
CA THR A 336 -5.42 -12.56 -25.62
C THR A 336 -5.57 -13.89 -26.38
N VAL A 337 -6.21 -14.84 -25.72
CA VAL A 337 -6.64 -16.12 -26.28
C VAL A 337 -7.39 -15.85 -27.57
N THR A 338 -6.77 -16.18 -28.70
CA THR A 338 -7.45 -16.21 -29.99
C THR A 338 -8.57 -17.23 -29.89
N PRO A 339 -9.84 -16.85 -30.08
CA PRO A 339 -10.92 -17.83 -30.02
C PRO A 339 -10.71 -18.91 -31.12
N PRO A 340 -11.00 -20.18 -30.85
CA PRO A 340 -10.78 -21.24 -31.80
C PRO A 340 -11.63 -20.97 -33.07
N VAL A 341 -10.94 -20.90 -34.21
CA VAL A 341 -11.54 -20.79 -35.52
C VAL A 341 -12.45 -21.99 -35.70
N ARG A 342 -13.79 -21.78 -35.70
CA ARG A 342 -14.77 -22.81 -36.09
C ARG A 342 -14.50 -23.17 -37.54
N ARG A 343 -13.93 -24.35 -37.78
CA ARG A 343 -13.92 -24.97 -39.12
C ARG A 343 -15.34 -25.15 -39.55
N ARG A 344 -15.74 -24.46 -40.62
CA ARG A 344 -16.98 -24.79 -41.37
C ARG A 344 -16.83 -26.21 -41.92
N SER A 345 -17.66 -27.12 -41.50
CA SER A 345 -17.83 -28.39 -42.18
C SER A 345 -18.47 -28.11 -43.53
N GLU A 346 -17.70 -28.24 -44.59
CA GLU A 346 -18.22 -28.38 -45.95
C GLU A 346 -19.03 -29.68 -45.98
N ARG A 347 -20.35 -29.57 -46.16
CA ARG A 347 -21.18 -30.69 -46.55
C ARG A 347 -20.98 -30.90 -48.04
N LEU A 348 -20.31 -31.98 -48.37
CA LEU A 348 -20.39 -32.56 -49.71
C LEU A 348 -21.83 -33.00 -49.92
N ASN A 349 -22.49 -32.43 -50.94
CA ASN A 349 -23.68 -32.94 -51.55
C ASN A 349 -23.22 -33.90 -52.63
N ASP A 350 -23.42 -35.20 -52.41
CA ASP A 350 -23.53 -36.21 -53.47
C ASP A 350 -24.99 -36.47 -53.68
N GLY A 351 -25.39 -36.39 -54.97
CA GLY A 351 -26.70 -36.74 -55.45
C GLY A 351 -26.78 -36.55 -56.94
#